data_05ebd3390a046378ea8f57c192dc8c40
#
_entry.id   05ebd3390a046378ea8f57c192dc8c40
#
_cell.length_a   1.000
_cell.length_b   1.000
_cell.length_c   1.000
_cell.angle_alpha   90.00
_cell.angle_beta   90.00
_cell.angle_gamma   90.00
#
_symmetry.space_group_name_H-M   'P 1'
#
loop_
_entity.id
_entity.type
_entity.pdbx_description
1 polymer ?
#
loop_
_entity_poly.entity_id
_entity_poly.type
_entity_poly.pdbx_seq_one_letter_code
_entity_poly.pdbx_strand_id
1 'polypeptide(L)'
;MSRPEHLLVVDDDPEIRDLLARYLARNGYRVSVAEDADSLRRALAADRVDLLILDIMLPGRDGLDITRDLRASSAIPIIMLTARGEDTDRIVGLEIGADDYLAKPFNPRELLARIKTVLRRVSAAPARADAPRAKRLRFAGWTLDLAARELSSADGVEVALTAGEFDLLAAFAENPQRVLSRDRLLDLTRGRHAGPFDRSIDVQVGRLRRRIEADPKEPKLVKTVRGGGYMFAVQVERE
;
A
#
# COMPACT_ATOMS: atom_id res chain seq x y z
N MET A 1 -23.89 9.27 -9.20
CA MET A 1 -23.65 8.22 -8.18
C MET A 1 -22.34 7.53 -8.55
N SER A 2 -21.34 7.51 -7.67
CA SER A 2 -20.09 6.79 -7.92
C SER A 2 -20.37 5.30 -7.98
N ARG A 3 -19.68 4.59 -8.85
CA ARG A 3 -19.70 3.13 -8.95
C ARG A 3 -19.25 2.54 -7.60
N PRO A 4 -19.90 1.49 -7.06
CA PRO A 4 -19.41 0.80 -5.89
C PRO A 4 -18.01 0.21 -6.16
N GLU A 5 -17.09 0.35 -5.20
CA GLU A 5 -15.74 -0.22 -5.32
C GLU A 5 -15.82 -1.74 -5.44
N HIS A 6 -14.98 -2.29 -6.32
CA HIS A 6 -14.93 -3.70 -6.65
C HIS A 6 -13.77 -4.38 -5.92
N LEU A 7 -14.11 -5.32 -5.03
CA LEU A 7 -13.16 -6.13 -4.29
C LEU A 7 -13.07 -7.52 -4.90
N LEU A 8 -11.86 -8.06 -5.02
CA LEU A 8 -11.62 -9.45 -5.41
C LEU A 8 -11.04 -10.20 -4.21
N VAL A 9 -11.75 -11.24 -3.77
CA VAL A 9 -11.32 -12.12 -2.66
C VAL A 9 -10.76 -13.40 -3.26
N VAL A 10 -9.52 -13.74 -2.90
CA VAL A 10 -8.82 -14.94 -3.37
C VAL A 10 -8.38 -15.76 -2.16
N ASP A 11 -8.98 -16.90 -2.01
CA ASP A 11 -8.75 -17.84 -0.90
C ASP A 11 -9.16 -19.24 -1.39
N ASP A 12 -8.46 -20.30 -1.05
CA ASP A 12 -8.83 -21.67 -1.45
C ASP A 12 -9.99 -22.24 -0.62
N ASP A 13 -10.21 -21.68 0.58
CA ASP A 13 -11.32 -22.07 1.46
C ASP A 13 -12.66 -21.46 0.97
N PRO A 14 -13.63 -22.29 0.51
CA PRO A 14 -14.92 -21.81 0.06
C PRO A 14 -15.75 -21.13 1.16
N GLU A 15 -15.60 -21.55 2.42
CA GLU A 15 -16.35 -20.97 3.54
C GLU A 15 -15.88 -19.54 3.82
N ILE A 16 -14.56 -19.30 3.75
CA ILE A 16 -13.96 -17.96 3.89
C ILE A 16 -14.40 -17.08 2.72
N ARG A 17 -14.32 -17.57 1.48
CA ARG A 17 -14.78 -16.81 0.30
C ARG A 17 -16.24 -16.39 0.42
N ASP A 18 -17.11 -17.32 0.78
CA ASP A 18 -18.55 -17.07 0.93
C ASP A 18 -18.88 -16.12 2.07
N LEU A 19 -18.18 -16.27 3.20
CA LEU A 19 -18.34 -15.39 4.36
C LEU A 19 -17.96 -13.96 3.98
N LEU A 20 -16.78 -13.80 3.38
CA LEU A 20 -16.27 -12.46 2.99
C LEU A 20 -17.11 -11.84 1.89
N ALA A 21 -17.51 -12.60 0.86
CA ALA A 21 -18.35 -12.09 -0.21
C ALA A 21 -19.67 -11.53 0.32
N ARG A 22 -20.37 -12.31 1.17
CA ARG A 22 -21.63 -11.86 1.79
C ARG A 22 -21.45 -10.66 2.72
N TYR A 23 -20.40 -10.69 3.54
CA TYR A 23 -20.15 -9.63 4.51
C TYR A 23 -19.80 -8.30 3.81
N LEU A 24 -18.91 -8.35 2.83
CA LEU A 24 -18.47 -7.14 2.11
C LEU A 24 -19.56 -6.59 1.19
N ALA A 25 -20.35 -7.45 0.54
CA ALA A 25 -21.52 -7.01 -0.25
C ALA A 25 -22.56 -6.28 0.61
N ARG A 26 -22.84 -6.77 1.83
CA ARG A 26 -23.72 -6.07 2.80
C ARG A 26 -23.17 -4.71 3.23
N ASN A 27 -21.87 -4.48 3.10
CA ASN A 27 -21.22 -3.20 3.42
C ASN A 27 -21.06 -2.29 2.18
N GLY A 28 -21.73 -2.61 1.06
CA GLY A 28 -21.83 -1.73 -0.11
C GLY A 28 -20.77 -1.92 -1.18
N TYR A 29 -19.94 -2.96 -1.10
CA TYR A 29 -18.94 -3.29 -2.11
C TYR A 29 -19.49 -4.24 -3.17
N ARG A 30 -19.01 -4.13 -4.39
CA ARG A 30 -19.11 -5.19 -5.38
C ARG A 30 -18.01 -6.21 -5.09
N VAL A 31 -18.34 -7.50 -5.07
CA VAL A 31 -17.37 -8.54 -4.69
C VAL A 31 -17.34 -9.63 -5.75
N SER A 32 -16.14 -9.98 -6.20
CA SER A 32 -15.84 -11.19 -6.94
C SER A 32 -14.98 -12.10 -6.09
N VAL A 33 -15.01 -13.40 -6.38
CA VAL A 33 -14.22 -14.40 -5.68
C VAL A 33 -13.41 -15.23 -6.65
N ALA A 34 -12.26 -15.72 -6.20
CA ALA A 34 -11.40 -16.65 -6.92
C ALA A 34 -10.82 -17.67 -5.94
N GLU A 35 -10.54 -18.88 -6.40
CA GLU A 35 -10.03 -19.97 -5.56
C GLU A 35 -8.53 -20.24 -5.77
N ASP A 36 -7.98 -19.73 -6.87
CA ASP A 36 -6.59 -19.96 -7.28
C ASP A 36 -6.04 -18.83 -8.15
N ALA A 37 -4.78 -18.96 -8.54
CA ALA A 37 -4.09 -17.98 -9.38
C ALA A 37 -4.69 -17.82 -10.78
N ASP A 38 -5.29 -18.88 -11.35
CA ASP A 38 -5.84 -18.84 -12.70
C ASP A 38 -7.20 -18.14 -12.72
N SER A 39 -8.07 -18.42 -11.75
CA SER A 39 -9.33 -17.70 -11.57
C SER A 39 -9.11 -16.24 -11.20
N LEU A 40 -8.08 -15.94 -10.38
CA LEU A 40 -7.64 -14.57 -10.12
C LEU A 40 -7.28 -13.84 -11.43
N ARG A 41 -6.43 -14.43 -12.30
CA ARG A 41 -6.04 -13.80 -13.57
C ARG A 41 -7.25 -13.56 -14.47
N ARG A 42 -8.17 -14.53 -14.56
CA ARG A 42 -9.42 -14.36 -15.34
C ARG A 42 -10.25 -13.21 -14.79
N ALA A 43 -10.39 -13.09 -13.48
CA ALA A 43 -11.15 -12.02 -12.85
C ALA A 43 -10.54 -10.64 -13.12
N LEU A 44 -9.21 -10.51 -13.02
CA LEU A 44 -8.50 -9.27 -13.31
C LEU A 44 -8.56 -8.87 -14.80
N ALA A 45 -8.61 -9.85 -15.71
CA ALA A 45 -8.75 -9.60 -17.13
C ALA A 45 -10.19 -9.21 -17.54
N ALA A 46 -11.19 -9.71 -16.82
CA ALA A 46 -12.61 -9.49 -17.11
C ALA A 46 -13.12 -8.13 -16.64
N ASP A 47 -12.58 -7.60 -15.56
CA ASP A 47 -13.10 -6.38 -14.94
C ASP A 47 -12.03 -5.62 -14.13
N ARG A 48 -12.26 -4.31 -13.99
CA ARG A 48 -11.45 -3.49 -13.10
C ARG A 48 -11.73 -3.83 -11.65
N VAL A 49 -10.71 -4.24 -10.93
CA VAL A 49 -10.71 -4.49 -9.49
C VAL A 49 -10.05 -3.30 -8.79
N ASP A 50 -10.67 -2.80 -7.72
CA ASP A 50 -10.19 -1.63 -6.98
C ASP A 50 -9.34 -2.04 -5.75
N LEU A 51 -9.49 -3.29 -5.25
CA LEU A 51 -8.64 -3.86 -4.19
C LEU A 51 -8.71 -5.39 -4.23
N LEU A 52 -7.55 -6.02 -4.01
CA LEU A 52 -7.37 -7.46 -3.92
C LEU A 52 -7.18 -7.89 -2.45
N ILE A 53 -7.94 -8.89 -2.02
CA ILE A 53 -7.75 -9.59 -0.74
C ILE A 53 -7.24 -10.97 -1.11
N LEU A 54 -6.00 -11.29 -0.73
CA LEU A 54 -5.28 -12.44 -1.24
C LEU A 54 -4.75 -13.31 -0.09
N ASP A 55 -5.15 -14.58 -0.07
CA ASP A 55 -4.49 -15.54 0.80
C ASP A 55 -3.06 -15.83 0.33
N ILE A 56 -2.13 -15.95 1.28
CA ILE A 56 -0.76 -16.38 1.01
C ILE A 56 -0.74 -17.85 0.61
N MET A 57 -1.46 -18.68 1.35
CA MET A 57 -1.44 -20.14 1.21
C MET A 57 -2.43 -20.63 0.16
N LEU A 58 -2.16 -20.38 -1.11
CA LEU A 58 -2.98 -20.89 -2.22
C LEU A 58 -2.39 -22.18 -2.79
N PRO A 59 -3.22 -23.14 -3.21
CA PRO A 59 -2.75 -24.36 -3.84
C PRO A 59 -2.05 -24.07 -5.17
N GLY A 60 -0.90 -24.71 -5.38
CA GLY A 60 -0.14 -24.67 -6.62
C GLY A 60 0.71 -23.41 -6.81
N ARG A 61 0.33 -22.27 -6.25
CA ARG A 61 1.10 -21.02 -6.37
C ARG A 61 0.93 -20.11 -5.16
N ASP A 62 2.05 -19.76 -4.54
CA ASP A 62 2.10 -18.88 -3.37
C ASP A 62 1.55 -17.48 -3.68
N GLY A 63 0.72 -16.93 -2.78
CA GLY A 63 0.21 -15.56 -2.85
C GLY A 63 1.30 -14.50 -2.87
N LEU A 64 2.48 -14.79 -2.30
CA LEU A 64 3.65 -13.91 -2.38
C LEU A 64 4.17 -13.80 -3.82
N ASP A 65 4.28 -14.92 -4.54
CA ASP A 65 4.71 -14.91 -5.94
C ASP A 65 3.70 -14.22 -6.85
N ILE A 66 2.40 -14.44 -6.60
CA ILE A 66 1.32 -13.74 -7.29
C ILE A 66 1.45 -12.22 -7.08
N THR A 67 1.69 -11.79 -5.83
CA THR A 67 1.86 -10.38 -5.51
C THR A 67 3.07 -9.77 -6.22
N ARG A 68 4.20 -10.49 -6.26
CA ARG A 68 5.42 -10.05 -6.98
C ARG A 68 5.14 -9.81 -8.45
N ASP A 69 4.46 -10.75 -9.11
CA ASP A 69 4.12 -10.63 -10.53
C ASP A 69 3.14 -9.48 -10.80
N LEU A 70 2.14 -9.33 -9.96
CA LEU A 70 1.20 -8.20 -10.08
C LEU A 70 1.91 -6.86 -9.92
N ARG A 71 2.88 -6.75 -9.03
CA ARG A 71 3.65 -5.51 -8.81
C ARG A 71 4.59 -5.14 -9.95
N ALA A 72 4.91 -6.07 -10.84
CA ALA A 72 5.67 -5.77 -12.05
C ALA A 72 4.87 -4.91 -13.04
N SER A 73 3.52 -4.99 -13.03
CA SER A 73 2.64 -4.35 -14.02
C SER A 73 1.44 -3.59 -13.43
N SER A 74 1.21 -3.65 -12.12
CA SER A 74 0.02 -3.09 -11.48
C SER A 74 0.30 -2.51 -10.11
N ALA A 75 -0.33 -1.37 -9.82
CA ALA A 75 -0.37 -0.75 -8.49
C ALA A 75 -1.66 -1.07 -7.72
N ILE A 76 -2.45 -2.08 -8.16
CA ILE A 76 -3.68 -2.49 -7.48
C ILE A 76 -3.42 -2.71 -5.99
N PRO A 77 -4.22 -2.13 -5.08
CA PRO A 77 -4.06 -2.35 -3.65
C PRO A 77 -4.26 -3.83 -3.28
N ILE A 78 -3.36 -4.36 -2.44
CA ILE A 78 -3.39 -5.76 -1.98
C ILE A 78 -3.37 -5.82 -0.46
N ILE A 79 -4.38 -6.47 0.13
CA ILE A 79 -4.38 -6.89 1.53
C ILE A 79 -4.13 -8.40 1.55
N MET A 80 -3.05 -8.83 2.21
CA MET A 80 -2.72 -10.25 2.32
C MET A 80 -3.37 -10.86 3.56
N LEU A 81 -3.93 -12.07 3.40
CA LEU A 81 -4.34 -12.91 4.50
C LEU A 81 -3.22 -13.92 4.78
N THR A 82 -2.81 -14.07 6.05
CA THR A 82 -1.67 -14.91 6.44
C THR A 82 -2.03 -15.81 7.63
N ALA A 83 -1.43 -17.00 7.73
CA ALA A 83 -1.57 -17.83 8.90
C ALA A 83 -0.95 -17.16 10.14
N ARG A 84 -1.50 -17.46 11.32
CA ARG A 84 -1.01 -16.91 12.60
C ARG A 84 0.33 -17.55 12.96
N GLY A 85 1.40 -16.78 13.09
CA GLY A 85 2.67 -17.23 13.68
C GLY A 85 3.93 -17.02 12.84
N GLU A 86 3.81 -16.61 11.58
CA GLU A 86 4.97 -16.39 10.73
C GLU A 86 5.23 -14.88 10.54
N ASP A 87 5.90 -14.28 11.53
CA ASP A 87 6.38 -12.88 11.39
C ASP A 87 7.26 -12.71 10.13
N THR A 88 7.87 -13.81 9.67
CA THR A 88 8.67 -13.86 8.44
C THR A 88 7.82 -13.63 7.21
N ASP A 89 6.68 -14.31 7.06
CA ASP A 89 5.78 -14.17 5.89
C ASP A 89 5.15 -12.78 5.83
N ARG A 90 4.88 -12.21 6.98
CA ARG A 90 4.40 -10.85 7.13
C ARG A 90 5.41 -9.81 6.65
N ILE A 91 6.69 -9.98 7.00
CA ILE A 91 7.79 -9.11 6.55
C ILE A 91 7.99 -9.31 5.04
N VAL A 92 8.05 -10.56 4.59
CA VAL A 92 8.22 -10.91 3.16
C VAL A 92 7.04 -10.41 2.32
N GLY A 93 5.80 -10.56 2.77
CA GLY A 93 4.61 -10.06 2.06
C GLY A 93 4.63 -8.53 1.88
N LEU A 94 5.07 -7.82 2.92
CA LEU A 94 5.29 -6.38 2.82
C LEU A 94 6.50 -6.06 1.93
N GLU A 95 7.58 -6.82 1.94
CA GLU A 95 8.74 -6.65 1.04
C GLU A 95 8.38 -6.85 -0.42
N ILE A 96 7.44 -7.72 -0.74
CA ILE A 96 7.00 -8.06 -2.09
C ILE A 96 6.01 -7.07 -2.66
N GLY A 97 5.20 -6.35 -1.86
CA GLY A 97 4.31 -5.36 -2.42
C GLY A 97 2.92 -5.22 -1.82
N ALA A 98 2.55 -5.98 -0.82
CA ALA A 98 1.27 -5.80 -0.15
C ALA A 98 1.14 -4.41 0.50
N ASP A 99 -0.06 -3.84 0.48
CA ASP A 99 -0.38 -2.55 1.11
C ASP A 99 -0.76 -2.71 2.58
N ASP A 100 -1.31 -3.88 2.93
CA ASP A 100 -1.60 -4.29 4.31
C ASP A 100 -1.64 -5.82 4.40
N TYR A 101 -1.71 -6.34 5.63
CA TYR A 101 -1.86 -7.78 5.89
C TYR A 101 -2.77 -7.99 7.10
N LEU A 102 -3.37 -9.19 7.17
CA LEU A 102 -4.25 -9.59 8.26
C LEU A 102 -4.06 -11.06 8.59
N ALA A 103 -3.74 -11.37 9.85
CA ALA A 103 -3.50 -12.75 10.29
C ALA A 103 -4.83 -13.50 10.48
N LYS A 104 -4.92 -14.73 9.98
CA LYS A 104 -6.00 -15.70 10.27
C LYS A 104 -5.78 -16.34 11.65
N PRO A 105 -6.84 -16.57 12.47
CA PRO A 105 -8.22 -16.15 12.26
C PRO A 105 -8.42 -14.65 12.55
N PHE A 106 -9.22 -13.97 11.74
CA PHE A 106 -9.48 -12.54 11.86
C PHE A 106 -10.97 -12.23 12.05
N ASN A 107 -11.23 -11.04 12.57
CA ASN A 107 -12.59 -10.51 12.62
C ASN A 107 -12.92 -9.81 11.29
N PRO A 108 -14.03 -10.15 10.61
CA PRO A 108 -14.43 -9.48 9.37
C PRO A 108 -14.57 -7.94 9.48
N ARG A 109 -14.86 -7.42 10.68
CA ARG A 109 -14.89 -5.98 10.94
C ARG A 109 -13.50 -5.35 10.86
N GLU A 110 -12.46 -6.08 11.28
CA GLU A 110 -11.08 -5.63 11.16
C GLU A 110 -10.66 -5.55 9.70
N LEU A 111 -10.94 -6.59 8.90
CA LEU A 111 -10.71 -6.58 7.45
C LEU A 111 -11.43 -5.38 6.79
N LEU A 112 -12.70 -5.14 7.13
CA LEU A 112 -13.46 -4.01 6.59
C LEU A 112 -12.82 -2.65 6.93
N ALA A 113 -12.31 -2.48 8.14
CA ALA A 113 -11.62 -1.26 8.55
C ALA A 113 -10.33 -1.04 7.75
N ARG A 114 -9.57 -2.11 7.47
CA ARG A 114 -8.37 -2.10 6.63
C ARG A 114 -8.69 -1.78 5.18
N ILE A 115 -9.72 -2.42 4.60
CA ILE A 115 -10.20 -2.14 3.25
C ILE A 115 -10.54 -0.65 3.11
N LYS A 116 -11.36 -0.10 4.02
CA LYS A 116 -11.71 1.34 4.02
C LYS A 116 -10.48 2.24 4.10
N THR A 117 -9.49 1.86 4.88
CA THR A 117 -8.26 2.64 5.03
C THR A 117 -7.43 2.62 3.75
N VAL A 118 -7.26 1.45 3.12
CA VAL A 118 -6.51 1.29 1.88
C VAL A 118 -7.22 1.99 0.72
N LEU A 119 -8.52 1.77 0.52
CA LEU A 119 -9.30 2.43 -0.55
C LEU A 119 -9.35 3.95 -0.38
N ARG A 120 -9.49 4.46 0.84
CA ARG A 120 -9.42 5.90 1.11
C ARG A 120 -8.08 6.50 0.68
N ARG A 121 -6.96 5.79 0.82
CA ARG A 121 -5.64 6.24 0.35
C ARG A 121 -5.59 6.35 -1.16
N VAL A 122 -6.22 5.43 -1.87
CA VAL A 122 -6.29 5.43 -3.34
C VAL A 122 -7.28 6.49 -3.86
N SER A 123 -8.39 6.69 -3.16
CA SER A 123 -9.47 7.62 -3.57
C SER A 123 -9.38 9.01 -2.92
N ALA A 124 -8.48 9.22 -1.96
CA ALA A 124 -8.37 10.49 -1.27
C ALA A 124 -7.81 11.56 -2.21
N ALA A 125 -8.72 12.31 -2.84
CA ALA A 125 -8.49 13.73 -2.98
C ALA A 125 -8.13 14.29 -1.58
N PRO A 126 -7.21 15.25 -1.47
CA PRO A 126 -6.67 15.69 -0.18
C PRO A 126 -7.80 16.05 0.78
N ALA A 127 -7.86 15.35 1.91
CA ALA A 127 -8.83 15.66 2.95
C ALA A 127 -8.70 17.13 3.32
N ARG A 128 -9.83 17.84 3.32
CA ARG A 128 -9.98 19.25 3.71
C ARG A 128 -9.28 19.49 5.04
N ALA A 129 -8.08 20.01 4.99
CA ALA A 129 -7.51 20.81 6.06
C ALA A 129 -7.39 22.22 5.48
N ASP A 130 -7.99 23.22 6.13
CA ASP A 130 -8.09 24.63 5.73
C ASP A 130 -6.73 25.34 5.71
N ALA A 131 -5.86 24.95 4.77
CA ALA A 131 -4.73 25.73 4.31
C ALA A 131 -4.50 25.40 2.84
N PRO A 132 -4.09 26.37 1.99
CA PRO A 132 -3.68 26.08 0.62
C PRO A 132 -2.43 25.21 0.66
N ARG A 133 -2.63 23.88 0.62
CA ARG A 133 -1.52 22.93 0.44
C ARG A 133 -1.04 23.05 -0.98
N ALA A 134 0.26 23.20 -1.15
CA ALA A 134 0.88 23.06 -2.46
C ALA A 134 0.39 21.76 -3.11
N LYS A 135 -0.07 21.84 -4.34
CA LYS A 135 -0.58 20.67 -5.07
C LYS A 135 0.57 19.81 -5.57
N ARG A 136 1.74 20.41 -5.80
CA ARG A 136 2.95 19.76 -6.31
C ARG A 136 4.15 20.06 -5.42
N LEU A 137 4.95 19.02 -5.21
CA LEU A 137 6.20 19.09 -4.46
C LEU A 137 7.34 18.66 -5.38
N ARG A 138 8.37 19.50 -5.52
CA ARG A 138 9.55 19.20 -6.33
C ARG A 138 10.77 18.97 -5.47
N PHE A 139 11.53 17.93 -5.77
CA PHE A 139 12.77 17.61 -5.05
C PHE A 139 13.70 16.75 -5.91
N ALA A 140 14.97 17.06 -5.97
CA ALA A 140 16.00 16.23 -6.61
C ALA A 140 15.63 15.69 -8.00
N GLY A 141 14.96 16.49 -8.83
CA GLY A 141 14.50 16.11 -10.17
C GLY A 141 13.17 15.34 -10.20
N TRP A 142 12.52 15.12 -9.07
CA TRP A 142 11.21 14.49 -8.96
C TRP A 142 10.09 15.54 -8.79
N THR A 143 8.94 15.27 -9.37
CA THR A 143 7.70 16.02 -9.14
C THR A 143 6.65 15.08 -8.56
N LEU A 144 6.19 15.37 -7.34
CA LEU A 144 5.11 14.65 -6.66
C LEU A 144 3.83 15.48 -6.71
N ASP A 145 2.84 15.02 -7.48
CA ASP A 145 1.50 15.61 -7.51
C ASP A 145 0.64 14.97 -6.42
N LEU A 146 0.34 15.74 -5.37
CA LEU A 146 -0.43 15.26 -4.22
C LEU A 146 -1.91 15.05 -4.57
N ALA A 147 -2.43 15.79 -5.56
CA ALA A 147 -3.83 15.71 -5.96
C ALA A 147 -4.09 14.52 -6.90
N ALA A 148 -3.22 14.34 -7.91
CA ALA A 148 -3.28 13.19 -8.82
C ALA A 148 -2.74 11.90 -8.18
N ARG A 149 -1.95 12.00 -7.10
CA ARG A 149 -1.20 10.91 -6.46
C ARG A 149 -0.18 10.27 -7.42
N GLU A 150 0.52 11.11 -8.14
CA GLU A 150 1.50 10.71 -9.16
C GLU A 150 2.90 11.18 -8.79
N LEU A 151 3.89 10.38 -9.16
CA LEU A 151 5.31 10.73 -9.11
C LEU A 151 5.86 10.72 -10.52
N SER A 152 6.49 11.81 -10.94
CA SER A 152 7.17 11.89 -12.23
C SER A 152 8.63 12.31 -12.07
N SER A 153 9.50 11.78 -12.95
CA SER A 153 10.90 12.17 -13.07
C SER A 153 11.03 13.55 -13.75
N ALA A 154 12.24 14.11 -13.78
CA ALA A 154 12.54 15.34 -14.48
C ALA A 154 12.19 15.31 -15.98
N ASP A 155 12.28 14.11 -16.59
CA ASP A 155 11.94 13.88 -18.01
C ASP A 155 10.43 13.63 -18.22
N GLY A 156 9.61 13.78 -17.18
CA GLY A 156 8.16 13.59 -17.23
C GLY A 156 7.71 12.13 -17.26
N VAL A 157 8.60 11.17 -16.99
CA VAL A 157 8.25 9.76 -16.94
C VAL A 157 7.56 9.46 -15.59
N GLU A 158 6.35 8.91 -15.66
CA GLU A 158 5.63 8.49 -14.46
C GLU A 158 6.25 7.24 -13.83
N VAL A 159 6.38 7.27 -12.50
CA VAL A 159 6.82 6.13 -11.70
C VAL A 159 5.65 5.62 -10.88
N ALA A 160 5.20 4.40 -11.17
CA ALA A 160 4.12 3.76 -10.44
C ALA A 160 4.54 3.49 -8.99
N LEU A 161 3.83 4.10 -8.04
CA LEU A 161 3.94 3.85 -6.61
C LEU A 161 2.69 3.15 -6.10
N THR A 162 2.87 2.21 -5.18
CA THR A 162 1.73 1.70 -4.40
C THR A 162 1.17 2.81 -3.49
N ALA A 163 -0.06 2.63 -3.00
CA ALA A 163 -0.67 3.62 -2.11
C ALA A 163 0.20 3.91 -0.87
N GLY A 164 0.81 2.85 -0.28
CA GLY A 164 1.69 2.99 0.89
C GLY A 164 3.01 3.69 0.57
N GLU A 165 3.62 3.41 -0.59
CA GLU A 165 4.84 4.10 -1.04
C GLU A 165 4.58 5.58 -1.31
N PHE A 166 3.43 5.90 -1.94
CA PHE A 166 3.03 7.29 -2.17
C PHE A 166 2.82 8.05 -0.86
N ASP A 167 2.04 7.49 0.08
CA ASP A 167 1.77 8.13 1.37
C ASP A 167 3.05 8.34 2.17
N LEU A 168 3.98 7.40 2.12
CA LEU A 168 5.29 7.51 2.77
C LEU A 168 6.13 8.62 2.13
N LEU A 169 6.17 8.69 0.80
CA LEU A 169 6.87 9.75 0.08
C LEU A 169 6.26 11.12 0.37
N ALA A 170 4.94 11.23 0.36
CA ALA A 170 4.22 12.45 0.71
C ALA A 170 4.54 12.90 2.15
N ALA A 171 4.52 11.96 3.12
CA ALA A 171 4.88 12.25 4.51
C ALA A 171 6.32 12.79 4.63
N PHE A 172 7.27 12.24 3.88
CA PHE A 172 8.63 12.74 3.82
C PHE A 172 8.74 14.10 3.16
N ALA A 173 8.13 14.29 2.00
CA ALA A 173 8.21 15.53 1.22
C ALA A 173 7.47 16.70 1.91
N GLU A 174 6.43 16.42 2.69
CA GLU A 174 5.77 17.44 3.52
C GLU A 174 6.59 17.83 4.78
N ASN A 175 7.55 16.99 5.19
CA ASN A 175 8.41 17.20 6.36
C ASN A 175 9.91 17.11 6.01
N PRO A 176 10.41 17.89 5.03
CA PRO A 176 11.80 17.82 4.59
C PRO A 176 12.76 18.17 5.73
N GLN A 177 13.93 17.53 5.72
CA GLN A 177 15.04 17.77 6.65
C GLN A 177 14.70 17.55 8.13
N ARG A 178 13.56 16.91 8.43
CA ARG A 178 13.15 16.53 9.79
C ARG A 178 13.31 15.04 10.00
N VAL A 179 13.81 14.67 11.17
CA VAL A 179 13.84 13.27 11.57
C VAL A 179 12.42 12.85 11.98
N LEU A 180 11.89 11.85 11.30
CA LEU A 180 10.59 11.24 11.62
C LEU A 180 10.84 9.87 12.24
N SER A 181 10.33 9.65 13.46
CA SER A 181 10.38 8.34 14.09
C SER A 181 9.53 7.32 13.32
N ARG A 182 9.79 6.03 13.53
CA ARG A 182 8.98 4.96 12.92
C ARG A 182 7.50 5.09 13.26
N ASP A 183 7.21 5.32 14.53
CA ASP A 183 5.82 5.51 15.00
C ASP A 183 5.17 6.73 14.33
N ARG A 184 5.92 7.83 14.20
CA ARG A 184 5.41 9.04 13.53
C ARG A 184 5.13 8.80 12.05
N LEU A 185 5.98 8.03 11.36
CA LEU A 185 5.75 7.65 9.97
C LEU A 185 4.54 6.72 9.84
N LEU A 186 4.38 5.76 10.76
CA LEU A 186 3.19 4.91 10.81
C LEU A 186 1.92 5.73 11.04
N ASP A 187 1.92 6.68 11.97
CA ASP A 187 0.80 7.59 12.21
C ASP A 187 0.43 8.42 10.97
N LEU A 188 1.44 8.94 10.27
CA LEU A 188 1.24 9.77 9.07
C LEU A 188 0.71 8.95 7.88
N THR A 189 1.13 7.69 7.75
CA THR A 189 0.79 6.83 6.61
C THR A 189 -0.40 5.92 6.84
N ARG A 190 -0.62 5.42 8.08
CA ARG A 190 -1.66 4.41 8.38
C ARG A 190 -2.75 4.88 9.34
N GLY A 191 -2.55 6.02 10.03
CA GLY A 191 -3.44 6.44 11.12
C GLY A 191 -3.22 5.60 12.39
N ARG A 192 -4.00 5.86 13.45
CA ARG A 192 -3.81 5.38 14.84
C ARG A 192 -3.99 3.86 15.09
N HIS A 193 -3.94 3.00 14.07
CA HIS A 193 -4.16 1.56 14.20
C HIS A 193 -2.89 0.70 14.03
N ALA A 194 -1.70 1.31 14.05
CA ALA A 194 -0.44 0.58 14.02
C ALA A 194 -0.15 -0.05 15.39
N GLY A 195 0.10 -1.36 15.46
CA GLY A 195 0.53 -2.04 16.68
C GLY A 195 1.99 -1.67 17.06
N PRO A 196 2.38 -1.80 18.35
CA PRO A 196 3.65 -1.31 18.88
C PRO A 196 4.93 -1.96 18.32
N PHE A 197 4.83 -2.97 17.45
CA PHE A 197 5.97 -3.68 16.83
C PHE A 197 5.89 -3.73 15.30
N ASP A 198 5.22 -2.78 14.66
CA ASP A 198 5.06 -2.79 13.21
C ASP A 198 6.36 -2.33 12.49
N ARG A 199 7.22 -3.29 12.14
CA ARG A 199 8.43 -3.07 11.33
C ARG A 199 8.15 -2.79 9.86
N SER A 200 6.91 -2.72 9.46
CA SER A 200 6.50 -2.50 8.07
C SER A 200 7.06 -1.21 7.48
N ILE A 201 7.33 -0.21 8.32
CA ILE A 201 7.88 1.06 7.85
C ILE A 201 9.30 0.92 7.27
N ASP A 202 10.14 0.06 7.88
CA ASP A 202 11.51 -0.15 7.40
C ASP A 202 11.50 -0.81 6.02
N VAL A 203 10.59 -1.74 5.82
CA VAL A 203 10.34 -2.41 4.55
C VAL A 203 9.82 -1.42 3.50
N GLN A 204 8.83 -0.61 3.85
CA GLN A 204 8.28 0.42 2.94
C GLN A 204 9.33 1.45 2.55
N VAL A 205 10.19 1.88 3.47
CA VAL A 205 11.34 2.76 3.17
C VAL A 205 12.31 2.09 2.20
N GLY A 206 12.62 0.80 2.42
CA GLY A 206 13.47 0.03 1.52
C GLY A 206 12.93 -0.04 0.09
N ARG A 207 11.60 -0.17 -0.06
CA ARG A 207 10.92 -0.17 -1.36
C ARG A 207 10.91 1.20 -2.01
N LEU A 208 10.52 2.22 -1.25
CA LEU A 208 10.53 3.60 -1.73
C LEU A 208 11.90 3.99 -2.24
N ARG A 209 12.99 3.63 -1.53
CA ARG A 209 14.36 3.85 -1.99
C ARG A 209 14.62 3.20 -3.36
N ARG A 210 14.15 1.99 -3.60
CA ARG A 210 14.30 1.32 -4.91
C ARG A 210 13.59 2.05 -6.06
N ARG A 211 12.61 2.90 -5.76
CA ARG A 211 11.88 3.69 -6.76
C ARG A 211 12.51 5.04 -7.04
N ILE A 212 13.07 5.70 -6.01
CA ILE A 212 13.45 7.12 -6.10
C ILE A 212 14.96 7.37 -5.94
N GLU A 213 15.73 6.44 -5.38
CA GLU A 213 17.17 6.58 -5.21
C GLU A 213 17.93 6.05 -6.43
N ALA A 214 19.03 6.72 -6.78
CA ALA A 214 19.95 6.21 -7.80
C ALA A 214 20.65 4.92 -7.34
N ASP A 215 21.03 4.84 -6.06
CA ASP A 215 21.52 3.63 -5.41
C ASP A 215 20.79 3.43 -4.06
N PRO A 216 19.90 2.43 -3.96
CA PRO A 216 19.17 2.13 -2.72
C PRO A 216 20.07 1.73 -1.54
N LYS A 217 21.32 1.29 -1.79
CA LYS A 217 22.30 0.92 -0.74
C LYS A 217 23.00 2.15 -0.18
N GLU A 218 23.15 3.21 -0.97
CA GLU A 218 23.70 4.49 -0.57
C GLU A 218 22.66 5.62 -0.71
N PRO A 219 21.58 5.61 0.10
CA PRO A 219 20.45 6.50 -0.09
C PRO A 219 20.84 7.95 0.23
N LYS A 220 20.52 8.85 -0.70
CA LYS A 220 20.78 10.29 -0.60
C LYS A 220 19.52 11.06 -0.23
N LEU A 221 18.34 10.59 -0.67
CA LEU A 221 17.06 11.26 -0.45
C LEU A 221 16.48 10.88 0.91
N VAL A 222 16.32 9.59 1.18
CA VAL A 222 15.76 9.08 2.45
C VAL A 222 16.87 8.45 3.28
N LYS A 223 17.42 9.19 4.23
CA LYS A 223 18.51 8.75 5.11
C LYS A 223 18.00 8.07 6.36
N THR A 224 18.72 7.05 6.83
CA THR A 224 18.48 6.43 8.14
C THR A 224 19.21 7.21 9.22
N VAL A 225 18.50 7.59 10.28
CA VAL A 225 19.06 8.19 11.49
C VAL A 225 19.04 7.14 12.59
N ARG A 226 20.23 6.66 13.01
CA ARG A 226 20.36 5.61 14.02
C ARG A 226 19.63 6.00 15.30
N GLY A 227 18.75 5.13 15.78
CA GLY A 227 17.93 5.38 16.97
C GLY A 227 16.81 6.42 16.81
N GLY A 228 16.80 7.22 15.72
CA GLY A 228 15.83 8.31 15.51
C GLY A 228 14.76 8.02 14.46
N GLY A 229 15.00 7.12 13.51
CA GLY A 229 14.08 6.83 12.40
C GLY A 229 14.66 7.22 11.04
N TYR A 230 13.92 8.03 10.26
CA TYR A 230 14.30 8.41 8.90
C TYR A 230 14.18 9.90 8.67
N MET A 231 14.94 10.43 7.72
CA MET A 231 14.93 11.83 7.35
C MET A 231 14.97 11.98 5.83
N PHE A 232 14.11 12.84 5.29
CA PHE A 232 14.18 13.26 3.89
C PHE A 232 15.23 14.36 3.75
N ALA A 233 16.43 14.02 3.26
CA ALA A 233 17.63 14.82 3.36
C ALA A 233 17.77 15.87 2.23
N VAL A 234 16.73 16.11 1.46
CA VAL A 234 16.70 17.06 0.35
C VAL A 234 15.77 18.24 0.62
N GLN A 235 15.97 19.33 -0.10
CA GLN A 235 15.04 20.45 -0.10
C GLN A 235 13.82 20.10 -0.95
N VAL A 236 12.66 20.62 -0.57
CA VAL A 236 11.39 20.44 -1.28
C VAL A 236 10.81 21.80 -1.59
N GLU A 237 10.60 22.06 -2.87
CA GLU A 237 9.88 23.22 -3.38
C GLU A 237 8.39 22.90 -3.44
N ARG A 238 7.56 23.91 -3.12
CA ARG A 238 6.10 23.78 -3.07
C ARG A 238 5.47 24.65 -4.14
N GLU A 239 4.67 24.06 -5.03
CA GLU A 239 3.91 24.74 -6.09
C GLU A 239 2.40 24.64 -5.88
#